data_ff1bd705a599c6d7f3cf25f900d01baf
#
_entry.id   ff1bd705a599c6d7f3cf25f900d01baf
#
_cell.length_a   1.000
_cell.length_b   1.000
_cell.length_c   1.000
_cell.angle_alpha   90.00
_cell.angle_beta   90.00
_cell.angle_gamma   90.00
#
_symmetry.space_group_name_H-M   'P 1'
#
loop_
_entity.id
_entity.type
_entity.pdbx_description
1 polymer ?
#
loop_
_entity_poly.entity_id
_entity_poly.type
_entity_poly.pdbx_seq_one_letter_code
_entity_poly.pdbx_strand_id
1 'polypeptide(L)'
;MSALPHFPLAAVVGADELKLALCLAAIDPAIGGVLIEGPRGMAKSTLARGVADLLDGGRFVTLPLGASEERIVGTLDLDAALGEGRAQFSPGVLAHAHGGVLYVDEVNLLPDHLVDLLLDVAASGVNLIERDGLSHSHPARFVLIGTMNPEEGELRPQLLDRFGLKVQLHGTPAPSERAEIVRRRLAFDADPQAFLIQWQGAQQALQQRCVDARQGLAAIALDDAALNEIAERCHAAGVDGLRADLVWLRAARAHAAWRGANAIEAQDIEAVEHFALAHRRRPAPAQSATPQQPSSRQAQAPSNASNGEGQWGELPAQNVTMGERRQLPGWPKKP
;
A
#
# COMPACT_ATOMS: atom_id res chain seq x y z
N MET A 1 -9.29 28.89 -8.49
CA MET A 1 -8.08 28.44 -9.20
C MET A 1 -8.44 27.15 -9.92
N SER A 2 -8.34 27.10 -11.25
CA SER A 2 -8.58 25.86 -12.01
C SER A 2 -7.56 24.82 -11.58
N ALA A 3 -8.01 23.61 -11.20
CA ALA A 3 -7.11 22.51 -10.87
C ALA A 3 -6.24 22.20 -12.10
N LEU A 4 -4.95 21.94 -11.88
CA LEU A 4 -4.06 21.51 -12.96
C LEU A 4 -4.61 20.23 -13.59
N PRO A 5 -4.65 20.15 -14.94
CA PRO A 5 -5.11 18.96 -15.62
C PRO A 5 -4.23 17.77 -15.25
N HIS A 6 -4.83 16.61 -14.98
CA HIS A 6 -4.12 15.38 -14.68
C HIS A 6 -4.49 14.28 -15.67
N PHE A 7 -3.59 13.31 -15.79
CA PHE A 7 -3.70 12.25 -16.78
C PHE A 7 -4.88 11.31 -16.45
N PRO A 8 -5.85 11.08 -17.38
CA PRO A 8 -7.02 10.24 -17.10
C PRO A 8 -6.64 8.79 -16.82
N LEU A 9 -7.28 8.15 -15.85
CA LEU A 9 -7.06 6.74 -15.54
C LEU A 9 -7.36 5.83 -16.74
N ALA A 10 -8.41 6.15 -17.51
CA ALA A 10 -8.78 5.42 -18.71
C ALA A 10 -7.72 5.48 -19.81
N ALA A 11 -6.85 6.50 -19.80
CA ALA A 11 -5.77 6.65 -20.79
C ALA A 11 -4.47 5.92 -20.39
N VAL A 12 -4.38 5.37 -19.18
CA VAL A 12 -3.19 4.63 -18.75
C VAL A 12 -3.07 3.32 -19.52
N VAL A 13 -1.89 3.05 -20.08
CA VAL A 13 -1.58 1.81 -20.80
C VAL A 13 -1.11 0.77 -19.83
N GLY A 14 -1.59 -0.47 -19.96
CA GLY A 14 -1.21 -1.58 -19.08
C GLY A 14 -1.66 -1.41 -17.64
N ALA A 15 -0.96 -2.05 -16.72
CA ALA A 15 -1.25 -2.03 -15.28
C ALA A 15 -2.71 -2.39 -14.94
N ASP A 16 -3.31 -3.34 -15.67
CA ASP A 16 -4.74 -3.66 -15.56
C ASP A 16 -5.10 -4.23 -14.19
N GLU A 17 -4.22 -5.01 -13.58
CA GLU A 17 -4.37 -5.48 -12.20
C GLU A 17 -4.43 -4.30 -11.21
N LEU A 18 -3.52 -3.33 -11.34
CA LEU A 18 -3.52 -2.15 -10.47
C LEU A 18 -4.78 -1.30 -10.68
N LYS A 19 -5.18 -1.07 -11.94
CA LYS A 19 -6.44 -0.36 -12.23
C LYS A 19 -7.63 -1.05 -11.58
N LEU A 20 -7.71 -2.39 -11.69
CA LEU A 20 -8.77 -3.17 -11.08
C LEU A 20 -8.76 -3.00 -9.55
N ALA A 21 -7.63 -3.24 -8.89
CA ALA A 21 -7.52 -3.08 -7.44
C ALA A 21 -7.91 -1.67 -6.95
N LEU A 22 -7.51 -0.64 -7.69
CA LEU A 22 -7.87 0.75 -7.41
C LEU A 22 -9.37 1.02 -7.60
N CYS A 23 -9.99 0.47 -8.66
CA CYS A 23 -11.43 0.56 -8.86
C CYS A 23 -12.20 -0.16 -7.74
N LEU A 24 -11.76 -1.36 -7.33
CA LEU A 24 -12.40 -2.09 -6.23
C LEU A 24 -12.32 -1.32 -4.91
N ALA A 25 -11.18 -0.72 -4.59
CA ALA A 25 -11.05 0.14 -3.41
C ALA A 25 -11.89 1.43 -3.51
N ALA A 26 -12.12 1.96 -4.73
CA ALA A 26 -13.02 3.08 -4.95
C ALA A 26 -14.49 2.67 -4.79
N ILE A 27 -14.86 1.43 -5.13
CA ILE A 27 -16.21 0.88 -4.94
C ILE A 27 -16.49 0.62 -3.46
N ASP A 28 -15.57 -0.04 -2.76
CA ASP A 28 -15.67 -0.32 -1.32
C ASP A 28 -14.40 0.12 -0.57
N PRO A 29 -14.34 1.36 -0.07
CA PRO A 29 -13.20 1.83 0.74
C PRO A 29 -12.95 1.02 2.01
N ALA A 30 -13.96 0.29 2.52
CA ALA A 30 -13.83 -0.57 3.69
C ALA A 30 -12.98 -1.84 3.43
N ILE A 31 -12.52 -2.07 2.21
CA ILE A 31 -11.47 -3.05 1.88
C ILE A 31 -10.18 -2.74 2.66
N GLY A 32 -9.91 -1.46 2.99
CA GLY A 32 -8.79 -1.09 3.86
C GLY A 32 -7.54 -0.58 3.12
N GLY A 33 -7.73 -0.05 1.91
CA GLY A 33 -6.68 0.58 1.12
C GLY A 33 -5.89 -0.36 0.19
N VAL A 34 -5.08 0.25 -0.67
CA VAL A 34 -4.24 -0.44 -1.66
C VAL A 34 -2.78 -0.07 -1.43
N LEU A 35 -1.92 -1.07 -1.27
CA LEU A 35 -0.48 -0.91 -1.26
C LEU A 35 0.08 -1.24 -2.66
N ILE A 36 0.75 -0.28 -3.27
CA ILE A 36 1.38 -0.44 -4.59
C ILE A 36 2.88 -0.59 -4.40
N GLU A 37 3.37 -1.80 -4.59
CA GLU A 37 4.80 -2.11 -4.55
C GLU A 37 5.40 -2.09 -5.95
N GLY A 38 6.57 -1.51 -6.10
CA GLY A 38 7.30 -1.52 -7.37
C GLY A 38 8.34 -0.43 -7.49
N PRO A 39 9.21 -0.53 -8.50
CA PRO A 39 10.32 0.41 -8.70
C PRO A 39 9.82 1.84 -8.99
N ARG A 40 10.73 2.80 -8.88
CA ARG A 40 10.44 4.20 -9.24
C ARG A 40 10.11 4.34 -10.73
N GLY A 41 9.33 5.36 -11.07
CA GLY A 41 9.01 5.66 -12.46
C GLY A 41 7.86 4.85 -13.09
N MET A 42 7.19 3.99 -12.35
CA MET A 42 6.06 3.16 -12.81
C MET A 42 4.69 3.88 -12.77
N ALA A 43 4.69 5.20 -12.82
CA ALA A 43 3.47 6.04 -12.84
C ALA A 43 2.48 5.78 -11.68
N LYS A 44 2.94 5.25 -10.52
CA LYS A 44 2.11 4.94 -9.35
C LYS A 44 1.26 6.13 -8.90
N SER A 45 1.87 7.30 -8.76
CA SER A 45 1.20 8.54 -8.37
C SER A 45 0.20 9.04 -9.43
N THR A 46 0.48 8.82 -10.71
CA THR A 46 -0.45 9.17 -11.80
C THR A 46 -1.71 8.31 -11.74
N LEU A 47 -1.56 6.99 -11.54
CA LEU A 47 -2.67 6.05 -11.38
C LEU A 47 -3.48 6.38 -10.13
N ALA A 48 -2.82 6.60 -8.99
CA ALA A 48 -3.47 6.97 -7.74
C ALA A 48 -4.30 8.27 -7.86
N ARG A 49 -3.75 9.27 -8.57
CA ARG A 49 -4.46 10.53 -8.82
C ARG A 49 -5.68 10.34 -9.71
N GLY A 50 -5.58 9.49 -10.73
CA GLY A 50 -6.71 9.19 -11.62
C GLY A 50 -7.90 8.49 -10.92
N VAL A 51 -7.68 7.87 -9.75
CA VAL A 51 -8.76 7.28 -8.94
C VAL A 51 -9.67 8.37 -8.33
N ALA A 52 -9.13 9.54 -8.02
CA ALA A 52 -9.93 10.61 -7.46
C ALA A 52 -11.09 11.02 -8.38
N ASP A 53 -10.91 10.92 -9.69
CA ASP A 53 -11.96 11.21 -10.67
C ASP A 53 -13.09 10.16 -10.68
N LEU A 54 -12.88 9.00 -10.06
CA LEU A 54 -13.90 7.94 -9.92
C LEU A 54 -14.78 8.14 -8.68
N LEU A 55 -14.40 9.10 -7.82
CA LEU A 55 -15.08 9.39 -6.55
C LEU A 55 -15.88 10.68 -6.64
N ASP A 56 -17.00 10.73 -5.89
CA ASP A 56 -17.81 11.93 -5.80
C ASP A 56 -17.00 13.05 -5.14
N GLY A 57 -16.75 14.13 -5.88
CA GLY A 57 -15.99 15.28 -5.41
C GLY A 57 -14.50 15.31 -5.82
N GLY A 58 -13.95 14.26 -6.43
CA GLY A 58 -12.63 14.28 -7.09
C GLY A 58 -11.44 14.68 -6.21
N ARG A 59 -11.51 14.52 -4.89
CA ARG A 59 -10.47 14.98 -3.96
C ARG A 59 -9.27 14.03 -3.97
N PHE A 60 -8.09 14.61 -4.14
CA PHE A 60 -6.82 13.92 -4.01
C PHE A 60 -5.94 14.64 -3.01
N VAL A 61 -5.69 14.02 -1.87
CA VAL A 61 -4.89 14.57 -0.79
C VAL A 61 -3.62 13.76 -0.67
N THR A 62 -2.47 14.42 -0.75
CA THR A 62 -1.16 13.78 -0.56
C THR A 62 -0.70 14.04 0.85
N LEU A 63 -0.29 12.98 1.55
CA LEU A 63 0.34 13.09 2.86
C LEU A 63 1.84 13.37 2.69
N PRO A 64 2.37 14.49 3.21
CA PRO A 64 3.81 14.72 3.24
C PRO A 64 4.51 13.76 4.22
N LEU A 65 5.68 13.20 3.85
CA LEU A 65 6.45 12.30 4.72
C LEU A 65 6.84 12.91 6.08
N GLY A 66 7.01 14.24 6.14
CA GLY A 66 7.33 14.96 7.38
C GLY A 66 6.10 15.49 8.12
N ALA A 67 4.89 14.99 7.86
CA ALA A 67 3.70 15.43 8.56
C ALA A 67 3.72 14.97 10.03
N SER A 68 3.45 15.89 10.97
CA SER A 68 3.21 15.53 12.37
C SER A 68 1.84 14.85 12.53
N GLU A 69 1.68 14.07 13.58
CA GLU A 69 0.40 13.44 13.91
C GLU A 69 -0.74 14.46 14.00
N GLU A 70 -0.49 15.59 14.66
CA GLU A 70 -1.46 16.70 14.77
C GLU A 70 -1.93 17.24 13.41
N ARG A 71 -1.01 17.30 12.45
CA ARG A 71 -1.36 17.71 11.09
C ARG A 71 -2.20 16.68 10.37
N ILE A 72 -2.04 15.41 10.71
CA ILE A 72 -2.79 14.30 10.13
C ILE A 72 -4.20 14.26 10.71
N VAL A 73 -4.33 14.18 12.02
CA VAL A 73 -5.63 14.00 12.70
C VAL A 73 -6.41 15.31 12.85
N GLY A 74 -5.71 16.45 12.92
CA GLY A 74 -6.24 17.76 13.30
C GLY A 74 -5.99 18.10 14.76
N THR A 75 -6.34 19.30 15.16
CA THR A 75 -6.09 19.82 16.51
C THR A 75 -7.36 20.41 17.12
N LEU A 76 -7.44 20.34 18.46
CA LEU A 76 -8.44 21.06 19.25
C LEU A 76 -7.78 22.33 19.81
N ASP A 77 -8.35 23.49 19.49
CA ASP A 77 -7.92 24.77 20.03
C ASP A 77 -8.47 24.91 21.46
N LEU A 78 -7.56 24.75 22.43
CA LEU A 78 -7.88 24.81 23.86
C LEU A 78 -8.00 26.25 24.36
N ASP A 79 -7.28 27.22 23.75
CA ASP A 79 -7.34 28.62 24.16
C ASP A 79 -8.72 29.20 23.85
N ALA A 80 -9.31 28.83 22.71
CA ALA A 80 -10.70 29.15 22.41
C ALA A 80 -11.69 28.49 23.38
N ALA A 81 -11.38 27.26 23.85
CA ALA A 81 -12.20 26.57 24.83
C ALA A 81 -12.21 27.24 26.20
N LEU A 82 -11.06 27.76 26.65
CA LEU A 82 -10.91 28.45 27.94
C LEU A 82 -11.50 29.87 27.94
N GLY A 83 -11.44 30.56 26.77
CA GLY A 83 -11.96 31.92 26.60
C GLY A 83 -13.46 31.99 26.30
N GLU A 84 -13.95 31.12 25.44
CA GLU A 84 -15.33 31.17 24.91
C GLU A 84 -16.20 29.97 25.36
N GLY A 85 -15.63 29.02 26.14
CA GLY A 85 -16.35 27.81 26.58
C GLY A 85 -16.68 26.82 25.46
N ARG A 86 -16.04 26.96 24.28
CA ARG A 86 -16.23 26.08 23.11
C ARG A 86 -14.90 25.69 22.51
N ALA A 87 -14.57 24.39 22.56
CA ALA A 87 -13.42 23.89 21.83
C ALA A 87 -13.65 24.03 20.31
N GLN A 88 -12.69 24.65 19.60
CA GLN A 88 -12.72 24.75 18.15
C GLN A 88 -11.82 23.67 17.55
N PHE A 89 -12.41 22.87 16.62
CA PHE A 89 -11.65 21.86 15.89
C PHE A 89 -11.01 22.47 14.64
N SER A 90 -9.70 22.30 14.50
CA SER A 90 -8.96 22.61 13.28
C SER A 90 -8.74 21.30 12.49
N PRO A 91 -9.38 21.16 11.29
CA PRO A 91 -9.34 19.91 10.54
C PRO A 91 -7.95 19.59 10.00
N GLY A 92 -7.52 18.33 10.16
CA GLY A 92 -6.28 17.78 9.62
C GLY A 92 -6.44 17.16 8.23
N VAL A 93 -5.37 16.49 7.77
CA VAL A 93 -5.30 15.82 6.46
C VAL A 93 -6.43 14.79 6.29
N LEU A 94 -6.75 14.03 7.35
CA LEU A 94 -7.82 13.00 7.31
C LEU A 94 -9.21 13.60 7.04
N ALA A 95 -9.50 14.77 7.63
CA ALA A 95 -10.75 15.48 7.37
C ALA A 95 -10.82 15.98 5.92
N HIS A 96 -9.72 16.47 5.37
CA HIS A 96 -9.64 16.95 3.99
C HIS A 96 -9.76 15.80 2.98
N ALA A 97 -9.28 14.59 3.34
CA ALA A 97 -9.37 13.40 2.49
C ALA A 97 -10.76 12.75 2.45
N HIS A 98 -11.68 13.15 3.34
CA HIS A 98 -13.01 12.57 3.40
C HIS A 98 -13.74 12.63 2.06
N GLY A 99 -14.27 11.49 1.60
CA GLY A 99 -14.93 11.34 0.30
C GLY A 99 -13.99 11.30 -0.91
N GLY A 100 -12.67 11.26 -0.69
CA GLY A 100 -11.66 11.28 -1.73
C GLY A 100 -10.58 10.20 -1.57
N VAL A 101 -9.40 10.50 -2.07
CA VAL A 101 -8.20 9.67 -1.99
C VAL A 101 -7.20 10.29 -1.03
N LEU A 102 -6.68 9.49 -0.10
CA LEU A 102 -5.48 9.80 0.66
C LEU A 102 -4.29 9.02 0.06
N TYR A 103 -3.37 9.75 -0.52
CA TYR A 103 -2.17 9.19 -1.14
C TYR A 103 -0.95 9.37 -0.25
N VAL A 104 -0.25 8.28 0.01
CA VAL A 104 0.98 8.23 0.80
C VAL A 104 2.09 7.67 -0.09
N ASP A 105 3.01 8.53 -0.50
CA ASP A 105 4.19 8.09 -1.25
C ASP A 105 5.23 7.54 -0.29
N GLU A 106 5.86 6.41 -0.66
CA GLU A 106 6.89 5.76 0.14
C GLU A 106 6.44 5.52 1.60
N VAL A 107 5.29 4.87 1.77
CA VAL A 107 4.66 4.64 3.09
C VAL A 107 5.59 3.91 4.08
N ASN A 108 6.56 3.14 3.57
CA ASN A 108 7.59 2.46 4.36
C ASN A 108 8.58 3.43 5.04
N LEU A 109 8.63 4.71 4.63
CA LEU A 109 9.45 5.73 5.26
C LEU A 109 8.73 6.51 6.36
N LEU A 110 7.41 6.32 6.51
CA LEU A 110 6.67 6.90 7.61
C LEU A 110 6.96 6.16 8.92
N PRO A 111 6.92 6.86 10.07
CA PRO A 111 6.92 6.20 11.37
C PRO A 111 5.76 5.22 11.52
N ASP A 112 6.02 4.04 12.08
CA ASP A 112 5.05 2.95 12.19
C ASP A 112 3.72 3.37 12.82
N HIS A 113 3.76 4.19 13.89
CA HIS A 113 2.56 4.65 14.58
C HIS A 113 1.66 5.52 13.69
N LEU A 114 2.24 6.28 12.74
CA LEU A 114 1.47 7.05 11.77
C LEU A 114 0.84 6.14 10.70
N VAL A 115 1.57 5.13 10.24
CA VAL A 115 1.01 4.13 9.30
C VAL A 115 -0.15 3.39 9.96
N ASP A 116 0.02 3.00 11.22
CA ASP A 116 -0.99 2.32 12.03
C ASP A 116 -2.26 3.17 12.16
N LEU A 117 -2.10 4.44 12.54
CA LEU A 117 -3.18 5.40 12.63
C LEU A 117 -3.94 5.57 11.30
N LEU A 118 -3.23 5.71 10.19
CA LEU A 118 -3.85 5.84 8.86
C LEU A 118 -4.67 4.61 8.49
N LEU A 119 -4.15 3.42 8.78
CA LEU A 119 -4.82 2.16 8.49
C LEU A 119 -6.06 1.95 9.39
N ASP A 120 -6.01 2.36 10.66
CA ASP A 120 -7.16 2.32 11.57
C ASP A 120 -8.28 3.23 11.10
N VAL A 121 -7.96 4.45 10.72
CA VAL A 121 -8.96 5.40 10.21
C VAL A 121 -9.52 4.94 8.86
N ALA A 122 -8.68 4.40 7.97
CA ALA A 122 -9.13 3.86 6.69
C ALA A 122 -10.10 2.69 6.86
N ALA A 123 -9.89 1.84 7.89
CA ALA A 123 -10.75 0.71 8.19
C ALA A 123 -12.06 1.11 8.90
N SER A 124 -12.00 2.06 9.87
CA SER A 124 -13.15 2.50 10.65
C SER A 124 -14.01 3.53 9.92
N GLY A 125 -13.41 4.35 9.06
CA GLY A 125 -14.05 5.48 8.40
C GLY A 125 -14.34 6.66 9.33
N VAL A 126 -13.76 6.66 10.55
CA VAL A 126 -13.93 7.70 11.57
C VAL A 126 -12.57 8.06 12.15
N ASN A 127 -12.28 9.34 12.26
CA ASN A 127 -11.14 9.84 13.03
C ASN A 127 -11.61 10.29 14.41
N LEU A 128 -10.97 9.75 15.46
CA LEU A 128 -11.22 10.11 16.86
C LEU A 128 -9.98 10.82 17.38
N ILE A 129 -10.18 11.99 17.98
CA ILE A 129 -9.14 12.81 18.57
C ILE A 129 -9.45 12.97 20.06
N GLU A 130 -8.54 12.53 20.90
CA GLU A 130 -8.64 12.68 22.34
C GLU A 130 -7.44 13.49 22.84
N ARG A 131 -7.71 14.65 23.43
CA ARG A 131 -6.65 15.53 23.96
C ARG A 131 -7.16 16.28 25.19
N ASP A 132 -6.38 16.25 26.28
CA ASP A 132 -6.62 17.01 27.51
C ASP A 132 -8.05 16.84 28.08
N GLY A 133 -8.60 15.62 27.98
CA GLY A 133 -9.93 15.29 28.46
C GLY A 133 -11.09 15.71 27.52
N LEU A 134 -10.77 16.27 26.36
CA LEU A 134 -11.72 16.55 25.29
C LEU A 134 -11.67 15.43 24.24
N SER A 135 -12.83 15.02 23.75
CA SER A 135 -12.96 14.04 22.67
C SER A 135 -13.75 14.65 21.52
N HIS A 136 -13.22 14.53 20.31
CA HIS A 136 -13.87 14.95 19.07
C HIS A 136 -13.76 13.86 18.02
N SER A 137 -14.86 13.59 17.32
CA SER A 137 -14.85 12.62 16.23
C SER A 137 -15.47 13.22 14.98
N HIS A 138 -14.94 12.82 13.83
CA HIS A 138 -15.52 13.22 12.54
C HIS A 138 -15.40 12.09 11.52
N PRO A 139 -16.28 12.05 10.49
CA PRO A 139 -16.14 11.09 9.40
C PRO A 139 -14.82 11.31 8.63
N ALA A 140 -14.12 10.22 8.35
CA ALA A 140 -12.88 10.20 7.59
C ALA A 140 -12.83 8.97 6.66
N ARG A 141 -13.85 8.85 5.79
CA ARG A 141 -13.95 7.78 4.78
C ARG A 141 -13.20 8.22 3.53
N PHE A 142 -12.16 7.51 3.16
CA PHE A 142 -11.33 7.80 1.99
C PHE A 142 -10.74 6.50 1.43
N VAL A 143 -10.31 6.51 0.19
CA VAL A 143 -9.51 5.44 -0.38
C VAL A 143 -8.05 5.70 -0.02
N LEU A 144 -7.47 4.85 0.83
CA LEU A 144 -6.04 4.90 1.15
C LEU A 144 -5.24 4.25 0.03
N ILE A 145 -4.27 4.97 -0.52
CA ILE A 145 -3.32 4.44 -1.50
C ILE A 145 -1.92 4.72 -1.00
N GLY A 146 -1.22 3.65 -0.59
CA GLY A 146 0.20 3.70 -0.22
C GLY A 146 1.07 3.19 -1.35
N THR A 147 2.24 3.81 -1.57
CA THR A 147 3.27 3.25 -2.46
C THR A 147 4.47 2.82 -1.65
N MET A 148 5.18 1.82 -2.14
CA MET A 148 6.41 1.33 -1.55
C MET A 148 7.40 0.94 -2.64
N ASN A 149 8.68 1.26 -2.41
CA ASN A 149 9.79 0.71 -3.17
C ASN A 149 10.55 -0.27 -2.27
N PRO A 150 10.61 -1.56 -2.59
CA PRO A 150 11.30 -2.55 -1.77
C PRO A 150 12.80 -2.26 -1.53
N GLU A 151 13.43 -1.51 -2.46
CA GLU A 151 14.85 -1.13 -2.33
C GLU A 151 15.11 -0.11 -1.20
N GLU A 152 14.06 0.60 -0.75
CA GLU A 152 14.15 1.64 0.28
C GLU A 152 13.75 1.14 1.67
N GLY A 153 13.39 -0.13 1.77
CA GLY A 153 12.97 -0.79 2.99
C GLY A 153 11.58 -1.40 2.87
N GLU A 154 11.25 -2.20 3.86
CA GLU A 154 9.98 -2.93 3.93
C GLU A 154 9.14 -2.42 5.10
N LEU A 155 7.82 -2.46 4.94
CA LEU A 155 6.90 -2.30 6.05
C LEU A 155 6.97 -3.52 6.97
N ARG A 156 6.81 -3.31 8.26
CA ARG A 156 6.68 -4.42 9.21
C ARG A 156 5.51 -5.31 8.82
N PRO A 157 5.62 -6.64 8.97
CA PRO A 157 4.58 -7.59 8.58
C PRO A 157 3.20 -7.28 9.20
N GLN A 158 3.19 -6.74 10.42
CA GLN A 158 1.96 -6.35 11.12
C GLN A 158 1.23 -5.18 10.45
N LEU A 159 1.98 -4.22 9.88
CA LEU A 159 1.41 -3.10 9.12
C LEU A 159 1.00 -3.53 7.71
N LEU A 160 1.80 -4.40 7.09
CA LEU A 160 1.46 -5.00 5.79
C LEU A 160 0.13 -5.74 5.85
N ASP A 161 -0.10 -6.58 6.87
CA ASP A 161 -1.35 -7.32 7.04
C ASP A 161 -2.58 -6.40 7.15
N ARG A 162 -2.41 -5.16 7.60
CA ARG A 162 -3.50 -4.19 7.75
C ARG A 162 -3.92 -3.52 6.46
N PHE A 163 -3.07 -3.46 5.44
CA PHE A 163 -3.49 -3.06 4.10
C PHE A 163 -4.48 -4.07 3.53
N GLY A 164 -5.52 -3.58 2.86
CA GLY A 164 -6.51 -4.42 2.22
C GLY A 164 -5.93 -5.21 1.07
N LEU A 165 -5.56 -4.52 0.01
CA LEU A 165 -5.02 -5.10 -1.21
C LEU A 165 -3.55 -4.71 -1.39
N LYS A 166 -2.76 -5.64 -1.93
CA LYS A 166 -1.39 -5.36 -2.35
C LYS A 166 -1.25 -5.70 -3.84
N VAL A 167 -0.72 -4.77 -4.61
CA VAL A 167 -0.39 -4.96 -6.01
C VAL A 167 1.10 -4.78 -6.22
N GLN A 168 1.73 -5.77 -6.81
CA GLN A 168 3.15 -5.72 -7.15
C GLN A 168 3.29 -5.41 -8.64
N LEU A 169 3.95 -4.30 -8.94
CA LEU A 169 4.29 -3.93 -10.31
C LEU A 169 5.60 -4.60 -10.70
N HIS A 170 5.49 -5.69 -11.44
CA HIS A 170 6.63 -6.47 -11.90
C HIS A 170 6.95 -6.20 -13.37
N GLY A 171 8.22 -6.35 -13.69
CA GLY A 171 8.70 -6.39 -15.06
C GLY A 171 8.80 -5.03 -15.76
N THR A 172 9.33 -5.07 -16.95
CA THR A 172 9.38 -3.93 -17.86
C THR A 172 8.28 -4.11 -18.90
N PRO A 173 7.47 -3.08 -19.19
CA PRO A 173 6.48 -3.15 -20.26
C PRO A 173 7.11 -3.59 -21.58
N ALA A 174 6.38 -4.34 -22.41
CA ALA A 174 6.84 -4.74 -23.73
C ALA A 174 7.22 -3.51 -24.58
N PRO A 175 8.14 -3.62 -25.55
CA PRO A 175 8.58 -2.46 -26.33
C PRO A 175 7.44 -1.67 -27.00
N SER A 176 6.41 -2.37 -27.49
CA SER A 176 5.22 -1.74 -28.06
C SER A 176 4.40 -0.99 -27.02
N GLU A 177 4.23 -1.54 -25.83
CA GLU A 177 3.53 -0.92 -24.72
C GLU A 177 4.29 0.31 -24.22
N ARG A 178 5.63 0.22 -24.08
CA ARG A 178 6.48 1.37 -23.72
C ARG A 178 6.34 2.51 -24.72
N ALA A 179 6.35 2.19 -26.01
CA ALA A 179 6.17 3.19 -27.05
C ALA A 179 4.81 3.88 -26.96
N GLU A 180 3.76 3.13 -26.62
CA GLU A 180 2.42 3.69 -26.44
C GLU A 180 2.31 4.55 -25.17
N ILE A 181 2.92 4.13 -24.06
CA ILE A 181 3.01 4.94 -22.83
C ILE A 181 3.64 6.29 -23.11
N VAL A 182 4.81 6.28 -23.82
CA VAL A 182 5.52 7.52 -24.16
C VAL A 182 4.69 8.38 -25.11
N ARG A 183 4.07 7.79 -26.12
CA ARG A 183 3.23 8.53 -27.11
C ARG A 183 2.08 9.23 -26.41
N ARG A 184 1.35 8.55 -25.52
CA ARG A 184 0.22 9.15 -24.76
C ARG A 184 0.72 10.23 -23.82
N ARG A 185 1.87 10.03 -23.18
CA ARG A 185 2.46 11.05 -22.31
C ARG A 185 2.83 12.31 -23.07
N LEU A 186 3.50 12.18 -24.20
CA LEU A 186 3.87 13.32 -25.05
C LEU A 186 2.64 14.04 -25.60
N ALA A 187 1.58 13.31 -25.99
CA ALA A 187 0.33 13.91 -26.43
C ALA A 187 -0.34 14.73 -25.32
N PHE A 188 -0.35 14.19 -24.09
CA PHE A 188 -0.87 14.92 -22.94
C PHE A 188 -0.03 16.17 -22.61
N ASP A 189 1.30 16.08 -22.66
CA ASP A 189 2.19 17.21 -22.36
C ASP A 189 2.09 18.31 -23.43
N ALA A 190 1.83 17.96 -24.71
CA ALA A 190 1.68 18.90 -25.79
C ALA A 190 0.36 19.69 -25.71
N ASP A 191 -0.77 19.04 -25.46
CA ASP A 191 -2.08 19.67 -25.28
C ASP A 191 -2.94 18.87 -24.30
N PRO A 192 -2.86 19.18 -23.00
CA PRO A 192 -3.64 18.49 -21.99
C PRO A 192 -5.15 18.56 -22.21
N GLN A 193 -5.65 19.69 -22.74
CA GLN A 193 -7.09 19.87 -22.92
C GLN A 193 -7.63 18.99 -24.07
N ALA A 194 -6.96 19.01 -25.22
CA ALA A 194 -7.32 18.14 -26.34
C ALA A 194 -7.24 16.66 -25.95
N PHE A 195 -6.21 16.27 -25.18
CA PHE A 195 -6.07 14.92 -24.68
C PHE A 195 -7.21 14.51 -23.72
N LEU A 196 -7.59 15.39 -22.80
CA LEU A 196 -8.73 15.16 -21.89
C LEU A 196 -10.03 14.97 -22.65
N ILE A 197 -10.29 15.81 -23.67
CA ILE A 197 -11.47 15.69 -24.53
C ILE A 197 -11.48 14.35 -25.26
N GLN A 198 -10.34 13.93 -25.80
CA GLN A 198 -10.21 12.65 -26.51
C GLN A 198 -10.58 11.46 -25.60
N TRP A 199 -10.19 11.49 -24.32
CA TRP A 199 -10.39 10.38 -23.37
C TRP A 199 -11.64 10.55 -22.51
N GLN A 200 -12.38 11.65 -22.67
CA GLN A 200 -13.55 11.99 -21.84
C GLN A 200 -14.59 10.87 -21.81
N GLY A 201 -14.94 10.31 -22.96
CA GLY A 201 -15.96 9.25 -23.03
C GLY A 201 -15.55 7.98 -22.28
N ALA A 202 -14.28 7.56 -22.44
CA ALA A 202 -13.77 6.39 -21.75
C ALA A 202 -13.64 6.61 -20.23
N GLN A 203 -13.23 7.81 -19.80
CA GLN A 203 -13.13 8.18 -18.40
C GLN A 203 -14.52 8.25 -17.74
N GLN A 204 -15.51 8.83 -18.42
CA GLN A 204 -16.89 8.88 -17.94
C GLN A 204 -17.52 7.49 -17.84
N ALA A 205 -17.27 6.61 -18.81
CA ALA A 205 -17.74 5.22 -18.77
C ALA A 205 -17.14 4.47 -17.56
N LEU A 206 -15.85 4.66 -17.30
CA LEU A 206 -15.16 4.06 -16.15
C LEU A 206 -15.74 4.59 -14.82
N GLN A 207 -15.94 5.90 -14.72
CA GLN A 207 -16.54 6.56 -13.56
C GLN A 207 -17.96 6.03 -13.31
N GLN A 208 -18.81 6.01 -14.35
CA GLN A 208 -20.19 5.52 -14.23
C GLN A 208 -20.22 4.08 -13.76
N ARG A 209 -19.35 3.21 -14.31
CA ARG A 209 -19.24 1.82 -13.87
C ARG A 209 -18.88 1.70 -12.38
N CYS A 210 -17.97 2.55 -11.86
CA CYS A 210 -17.65 2.58 -10.43
C CYS A 210 -18.85 3.07 -9.59
N VAL A 211 -19.59 4.07 -10.06
CA VAL A 211 -20.80 4.58 -9.39
C VAL A 211 -21.88 3.51 -9.31
N ASP A 212 -22.18 2.86 -10.44
CA ASP A 212 -23.18 1.79 -10.51
C ASP A 212 -22.82 0.62 -9.60
N ALA A 213 -21.55 0.19 -9.63
CA ALA A 213 -21.02 -0.87 -8.77
C ALA A 213 -21.15 -0.49 -7.27
N ARG A 214 -20.82 0.74 -6.90
CA ARG A 214 -20.97 1.23 -5.51
C ARG A 214 -22.43 1.23 -5.06
N GLN A 215 -23.35 1.68 -5.91
CA GLN A 215 -24.78 1.67 -5.60
C GLN A 215 -25.33 0.24 -5.49
N GLY A 216 -24.88 -0.67 -6.38
CA GLY A 216 -25.26 -2.07 -6.37
C GLY A 216 -24.64 -2.91 -5.25
N LEU A 217 -23.57 -2.43 -4.62
CA LEU A 217 -22.80 -3.21 -3.65
C LEU A 217 -23.65 -3.80 -2.52
N ALA A 218 -24.58 -3.04 -1.97
CA ALA A 218 -25.45 -3.48 -0.88
C ALA A 218 -26.40 -4.61 -1.28
N ALA A 219 -26.74 -4.72 -2.57
CA ALA A 219 -27.64 -5.73 -3.10
C ALA A 219 -26.95 -7.07 -3.42
N ILE A 220 -25.61 -7.10 -3.45
CA ILE A 220 -24.87 -8.34 -3.70
C ILE A 220 -25.08 -9.29 -2.52
N ALA A 221 -25.67 -10.44 -2.80
CA ALA A 221 -25.90 -11.48 -1.81
C ALA A 221 -24.56 -12.06 -1.30
N LEU A 222 -24.48 -12.22 0.01
CA LEU A 222 -23.40 -12.96 0.68
C LEU A 222 -23.90 -14.40 0.85
N ASP A 223 -23.29 -15.32 0.11
CA ASP A 223 -23.60 -16.75 0.17
C ASP A 223 -22.59 -17.45 1.09
N ASP A 224 -23.08 -18.41 1.87
CA ASP A 224 -22.25 -19.27 2.70
C ASP A 224 -21.25 -20.08 1.89
N ALA A 225 -21.56 -20.40 0.63
CA ALA A 225 -20.64 -21.08 -0.27
C ALA A 225 -19.39 -20.22 -0.56
N ALA A 226 -19.57 -18.93 -0.85
CA ALA A 226 -18.46 -17.99 -1.08
C ALA A 226 -17.63 -17.81 0.20
N LEU A 227 -18.28 -17.72 1.38
CA LEU A 227 -17.59 -17.62 2.67
C LEU A 227 -16.72 -18.85 2.93
N ASN A 228 -17.27 -20.05 2.73
CA ASN A 228 -16.55 -21.30 2.95
C ASN A 228 -15.38 -21.46 1.99
N GLU A 229 -15.56 -21.13 0.70
CA GLU A 229 -14.49 -21.19 -0.28
C GLU A 229 -13.32 -20.24 0.06
N ILE A 230 -13.61 -19.01 0.47
CA ILE A 230 -12.59 -18.05 0.90
C ILE A 230 -11.87 -18.56 2.14
N ALA A 231 -12.59 -19.07 3.15
CA ALA A 231 -12.01 -19.60 4.37
C ALA A 231 -11.10 -20.82 4.10
N GLU A 232 -11.51 -21.75 3.24
CA GLU A 232 -10.69 -22.89 2.83
C GLU A 232 -9.40 -22.45 2.11
N ARG A 233 -9.50 -21.48 1.20
CA ARG A 233 -8.34 -20.93 0.50
C ARG A 233 -7.41 -20.16 1.42
N CYS A 234 -7.92 -19.36 2.38
CA CYS A 234 -7.12 -18.68 3.41
C CYS A 234 -6.40 -19.70 4.29
N HIS A 235 -7.09 -20.76 4.73
CA HIS A 235 -6.49 -21.84 5.50
C HIS A 235 -5.38 -22.55 4.71
N ALA A 236 -5.63 -22.90 3.45
CA ALA A 236 -4.64 -23.55 2.58
C ALA A 236 -3.41 -22.64 2.32
N ALA A 237 -3.60 -21.33 2.28
CA ALA A 237 -2.52 -20.36 2.15
C ALA A 237 -1.73 -20.12 3.46
N GLY A 238 -2.14 -20.70 4.57
CA GLY A 238 -1.50 -20.56 5.87
C GLY A 238 -1.58 -19.14 6.44
N VAL A 239 -2.68 -18.44 6.17
CA VAL A 239 -2.88 -17.06 6.64
C VAL A 239 -3.20 -17.02 8.13
N ASP A 240 -2.61 -16.07 8.84
CA ASP A 240 -2.91 -15.81 10.25
C ASP A 240 -4.11 -14.87 10.41
N GLY A 241 -5.04 -15.23 11.29
CA GLY A 241 -6.20 -14.41 11.63
C GLY A 241 -7.28 -14.37 10.52
N LEU A 242 -8.34 -13.59 10.76
CA LEU A 242 -9.53 -13.52 9.89
C LEU A 242 -9.58 -12.25 9.02
N ARG A 243 -8.54 -11.41 9.07
CA ARG A 243 -8.54 -10.17 8.28
C ARG A 243 -8.49 -10.43 6.78
N ALA A 244 -7.72 -11.44 6.36
CA ALA A 244 -7.66 -11.83 4.96
C ALA A 244 -9.02 -12.25 4.43
N ASP A 245 -9.74 -13.07 5.19
CA ASP A 245 -11.09 -13.55 4.83
C ASP A 245 -12.05 -12.37 4.61
N LEU A 246 -12.06 -11.40 5.54
CA LEU A 246 -12.90 -10.22 5.44
C LEU A 246 -12.54 -9.33 4.24
N VAL A 247 -11.23 -9.08 4.03
CA VAL A 247 -10.74 -8.28 2.91
C VAL A 247 -11.06 -8.95 1.59
N TRP A 248 -10.79 -10.25 1.50
CA TRP A 248 -11.06 -11.02 0.29
C TRP A 248 -12.53 -11.04 -0.05
N LEU A 249 -13.39 -11.29 0.93
CA LEU A 249 -14.85 -11.27 0.75
C LEU A 249 -15.33 -9.89 0.24
N ARG A 250 -14.85 -8.79 0.85
CA ARG A 250 -15.20 -7.43 0.40
C ARG A 250 -14.71 -7.17 -1.02
N ALA A 251 -13.48 -7.58 -1.33
CA ALA A 251 -12.92 -7.41 -2.68
C ALA A 251 -13.68 -8.25 -3.73
N ALA A 252 -14.02 -9.51 -3.43
CA ALA A 252 -14.83 -10.36 -4.30
C ALA A 252 -16.24 -9.78 -4.52
N ARG A 253 -16.85 -9.25 -3.44
CA ARG A 253 -18.14 -8.57 -3.52
C ARG A 253 -18.08 -7.31 -4.37
N ALA A 254 -17.02 -6.49 -4.21
CA ALA A 254 -16.80 -5.33 -5.04
C ALA A 254 -16.55 -5.72 -6.51
N HIS A 255 -15.87 -6.86 -6.78
CA HIS A 255 -15.66 -7.37 -8.12
C HIS A 255 -16.96 -7.89 -8.75
N ALA A 256 -17.82 -8.57 -8.00
CA ALA A 256 -19.15 -8.96 -8.47
C ALA A 256 -19.99 -7.73 -8.85
N ALA A 257 -20.00 -6.69 -8.01
CA ALA A 257 -20.65 -5.42 -8.32
C ALA A 257 -20.05 -4.74 -9.56
N TRP A 258 -18.71 -4.77 -9.70
CA TRP A 258 -18.01 -4.28 -10.89
C TRP A 258 -18.39 -4.97 -12.17
N ARG A 259 -18.73 -6.25 -12.13
CA ARG A 259 -19.27 -7.01 -13.26
C ARG A 259 -20.77 -6.78 -13.50
N GLY A 260 -21.47 -6.14 -12.56
CA GLY A 260 -22.94 -6.00 -12.60
C GLY A 260 -23.66 -7.30 -12.22
N ALA A 261 -23.03 -8.18 -11.45
CA ALA A 261 -23.66 -9.41 -10.94
C ALA A 261 -24.48 -9.12 -9.68
N ASN A 262 -25.37 -10.07 -9.32
CA ASN A 262 -26.20 -9.99 -8.13
C ASN A 262 -25.70 -10.86 -6.96
N ALA A 263 -24.70 -11.70 -7.21
CA ALA A 263 -24.08 -12.58 -6.23
C ALA A 263 -22.56 -12.73 -6.52
N ILE A 264 -21.82 -13.17 -5.51
CA ILE A 264 -20.39 -13.52 -5.66
C ILE A 264 -20.31 -14.90 -6.35
N GLU A 265 -19.49 -14.99 -7.37
CA GLU A 265 -19.18 -16.22 -8.09
C GLU A 265 -17.71 -16.60 -7.93
N ALA A 266 -17.33 -17.84 -8.24
CA ALA A 266 -15.94 -18.32 -8.14
C ALA A 266 -14.95 -17.40 -8.89
N GLN A 267 -15.32 -16.89 -10.06
CA GLN A 267 -14.50 -15.95 -10.82
C GLN A 267 -14.20 -14.64 -10.07
N ASP A 268 -15.10 -14.20 -9.18
CA ASP A 268 -14.89 -13.00 -8.37
C ASP A 268 -13.87 -13.25 -7.25
N ILE A 269 -13.94 -14.43 -6.67
CA ILE A 269 -13.00 -14.89 -5.64
C ILE A 269 -11.61 -15.02 -6.25
N GLU A 270 -11.49 -15.69 -7.40
CA GLU A 270 -10.23 -15.89 -8.10
C GLU A 270 -9.59 -14.59 -8.58
N ALA A 271 -10.38 -13.67 -9.14
CA ALA A 271 -9.89 -12.42 -9.69
C ALA A 271 -9.17 -11.54 -8.65
N VAL A 272 -9.53 -11.64 -7.36
CA VAL A 272 -8.98 -10.79 -6.30
C VAL A 272 -8.06 -11.53 -5.32
N GLU A 273 -7.93 -12.86 -5.46
CA GLU A 273 -7.12 -13.71 -4.57
C GLU A 273 -5.69 -13.18 -4.42
N HIS A 274 -5.05 -12.91 -5.54
CA HIS A 274 -3.65 -12.48 -5.54
C HIS A 274 -3.47 -11.11 -4.88
N PHE A 275 -4.44 -10.19 -4.95
CA PHE A 275 -4.37 -8.91 -4.25
C PHE A 275 -4.52 -9.05 -2.73
N ALA A 276 -5.45 -9.91 -2.30
CA ALA A 276 -5.76 -10.12 -0.90
C ALA A 276 -4.66 -10.92 -0.18
N LEU A 277 -4.03 -11.88 -0.88
CA LEU A 277 -3.05 -12.80 -0.29
C LEU A 277 -1.59 -12.47 -0.57
N ALA A 278 -1.26 -11.51 -1.46
CA ALA A 278 0.13 -11.22 -1.87
C ALA A 278 1.09 -10.96 -0.69
N HIS A 279 0.61 -10.41 0.39
CA HIS A 279 1.39 -10.04 1.58
C HIS A 279 1.05 -10.85 2.82
N ARG A 280 0.17 -11.86 2.70
CA ARG A 280 -0.34 -12.65 3.82
C ARG A 280 0.02 -14.13 3.74
N ARG A 281 0.39 -14.63 2.54
CA ARG A 281 0.81 -16.03 2.38
C ARG A 281 2.09 -16.27 3.16
N ARG A 282 2.10 -17.30 3.99
CA ARG A 282 3.36 -17.80 4.55
C ARG A 282 4.15 -18.50 3.44
N PRO A 283 5.47 -18.23 3.31
CA PRO A 283 6.30 -19.06 2.46
C PRO A 283 6.16 -20.50 2.97
N ALA A 284 5.88 -21.44 2.07
CA ALA A 284 5.87 -22.85 2.42
C ALA A 284 7.19 -23.18 3.15
N PRO A 285 7.14 -23.91 4.28
CA PRO A 285 8.37 -24.29 4.97
C PRO A 285 9.26 -24.97 3.94
N ALA A 286 10.46 -24.40 3.73
CA ALA A 286 11.44 -25.01 2.83
C ALA A 286 11.52 -26.47 3.24
N GLN A 287 11.15 -27.39 2.34
CA GLN A 287 11.27 -28.82 2.57
C GLN A 287 12.70 -29.02 3.03
N SER A 288 12.85 -29.39 4.30
CA SER A 288 14.14 -29.65 4.92
C SER A 288 14.81 -30.65 4.00
N ALA A 289 15.81 -30.22 3.25
CA ALA A 289 16.64 -31.11 2.49
C ALA A 289 17.09 -32.19 3.49
N THR A 290 16.63 -33.41 3.29
CA THR A 290 17.03 -34.57 4.08
C THR A 290 18.53 -34.50 4.24
N PRO A 291 19.07 -34.47 5.46
CA PRO A 291 20.53 -34.46 5.63
C PRO A 291 21.06 -35.69 4.92
N GLN A 292 21.74 -35.50 3.80
CA GLN A 292 22.55 -36.56 3.22
C GLN A 292 23.60 -36.91 4.26
N GLN A 293 23.47 -38.08 4.86
CA GLN A 293 24.49 -38.66 5.73
C GLN A 293 25.83 -38.64 4.97
N PRO A 294 26.87 -38.04 5.50
CA PRO A 294 28.19 -38.19 4.92
C PRO A 294 28.62 -39.64 5.08
N SER A 295 28.83 -40.31 3.96
CA SER A 295 29.42 -41.63 3.89
C SER A 295 30.73 -41.66 4.68
N SER A 296 30.77 -42.55 5.67
CA SER A 296 31.91 -42.82 6.52
C SER A 296 33.15 -43.18 5.69
N ARG A 297 34.10 -42.25 5.58
CA ARG A 297 35.49 -42.58 5.31
C ARG A 297 36.22 -42.67 6.65
N GLN A 298 36.56 -43.88 7.02
CA GLN A 298 37.51 -44.18 8.10
C GLN A 298 38.83 -43.46 7.82
N ALA A 299 39.24 -42.59 8.73
CA ALA A 299 40.62 -42.17 8.84
C ALA A 299 41.03 -42.29 10.32
N GLN A 300 42.11 -43.03 10.51
CA GLN A 300 42.72 -43.41 11.76
C GLN A 300 43.13 -42.21 12.63
N ALA A 301 42.96 -42.39 13.93
CA ALA A 301 43.42 -41.46 14.95
C ALA A 301 44.95 -41.52 15.10
N PRO A 302 45.57 -40.46 15.64
CA PRO A 302 46.51 -40.61 16.71
C PRO A 302 46.06 -39.92 18.00
N SER A 303 46.26 -40.67 19.08
CA SER A 303 46.08 -40.26 20.46
C SER A 303 47.09 -39.15 20.84
N ASN A 304 46.62 -38.12 21.56
CA ASN A 304 47.31 -37.68 22.78
C ASN A 304 46.41 -36.77 23.61
N ALA A 305 46.33 -37.13 24.85
CA ALA A 305 45.63 -36.44 25.91
C ALA A 305 46.36 -35.18 26.37
N SER A 306 45.62 -34.12 26.70
CA SER A 306 45.89 -33.34 27.92
C SER A 306 44.68 -32.49 28.29
N ASN A 307 44.28 -32.56 29.54
CA ASN A 307 43.29 -31.81 30.25
C ASN A 307 43.60 -30.31 30.23
N GLY A 308 42.54 -29.48 30.05
CA GLY A 308 42.61 -28.05 30.30
C GLY A 308 41.20 -27.50 30.44
N GLU A 309 40.85 -27.17 31.68
CA GLU A 309 39.57 -26.50 32.03
C GLU A 309 39.43 -25.16 31.30
N GLY A 310 38.29 -24.96 30.62
CA GLY A 310 38.01 -23.73 29.91
C GLY A 310 37.50 -22.61 30.83
N GLN A 311 38.22 -21.51 30.92
CA GLN A 311 37.72 -20.24 31.44
C GLN A 311 36.99 -19.48 30.32
N TRP A 312 35.83 -18.98 30.63
CA TRP A 312 35.05 -18.09 29.79
C TRP A 312 35.59 -16.65 29.88
N GLY A 313 35.92 -16.06 28.73
CA GLY A 313 36.13 -14.63 28.58
C GLY A 313 37.54 -14.20 28.26
N GLU A 314 37.86 -14.11 26.97
CA GLU A 314 38.70 -13.08 26.37
C GLU A 314 38.99 -13.47 24.92
N LEU A 315 38.47 -12.70 23.98
CA LEU A 315 38.84 -12.83 22.57
C LEU A 315 40.24 -12.26 22.37
N PRO A 316 41.15 -12.96 21.68
CA PRO A 316 42.50 -12.46 21.42
C PRO A 316 42.45 -11.19 20.56
N ALA A 317 43.22 -10.18 20.96
CA ALA A 317 43.36 -8.93 20.23
C ALA A 317 43.90 -9.17 18.82
N GLN A 318 43.20 -8.74 17.80
CA GLN A 318 43.67 -8.72 16.43
C GLN A 318 44.51 -7.46 16.18
N ASN A 319 45.74 -7.61 15.76
CA ASN A 319 46.60 -6.50 15.34
C ASN A 319 46.06 -5.90 14.02
N VAL A 320 45.52 -4.67 14.09
CA VAL A 320 45.14 -3.87 12.91
C VAL A 320 46.36 -3.08 12.47
N THR A 321 46.96 -3.43 11.32
CA THR A 321 47.99 -2.61 10.67
C THR A 321 47.36 -1.32 10.14
N MET A 322 47.77 -0.19 10.70
CA MET A 322 47.41 1.13 10.15
C MET A 322 48.03 1.32 8.77
N GLY A 323 47.20 1.38 7.74
CA GLY A 323 47.61 1.78 6.40
C GLY A 323 48.01 3.25 6.36
N GLU A 324 49.10 3.54 5.64
CA GLU A 324 49.64 4.89 5.43
C GLU A 324 48.60 5.89 4.90
N ARG A 325 48.57 7.06 5.51
CA ARG A 325 47.77 8.20 5.04
C ARG A 325 48.22 8.62 3.64
N ARG A 326 47.39 8.38 2.63
CA ARG A 326 47.53 9.06 1.33
C ARG A 326 47.12 10.52 1.50
N GLN A 327 48.07 11.44 1.24
CA GLN A 327 47.81 12.88 1.13
C GLN A 327 46.90 13.12 -0.06
N LEU A 328 45.74 13.76 0.17
CA LEU A 328 44.87 14.27 -0.89
C LEU A 328 45.46 15.54 -1.49
N PRO A 329 45.40 15.73 -2.84
CA PRO A 329 45.85 16.95 -3.50
C PRO A 329 44.99 18.15 -3.07
N GLY A 330 45.67 19.27 -2.76
CA GLY A 330 45.01 20.50 -2.33
C GLY A 330 44.15 21.12 -3.44
N TRP A 331 43.03 21.70 -3.07
CA TRP A 331 42.13 22.48 -3.93
C TRP A 331 42.83 23.79 -4.38
N PRO A 332 42.70 24.23 -5.65
CA PRO A 332 43.20 25.51 -6.08
C PRO A 332 42.37 26.66 -5.48
N LYS A 333 43.06 27.65 -4.91
CA LYS A 333 42.46 28.89 -4.48
C LYS A 333 41.99 29.70 -5.67
N LYS A 334 40.74 30.19 -5.65
CA LYS A 334 40.21 31.13 -6.65
C LYS A 334 40.93 32.50 -6.53
N PRO A 335 41.05 33.17 -7.70
CA PRO A 335 41.62 34.53 -7.74
C PRO A 335 40.75 35.59 -7.08
#